data_a3b44043f5375bc06c44812841bff621
#
_entry.id   a3b44043f5375bc06c44812841bff621
#
_cell.length_a   1.000
_cell.length_b   1.000
_cell.length_c   1.000
_cell.angle_alpha   90.00
_cell.angle_beta   90.00
_cell.angle_gamma   90.00
#
_symmetry.space_group_name_H-M   'P 1'
#
loop_
_entity.id
_entity.type
_entity.pdbx_description
1 polymer ?
#
loop_
_entity_poly.entity_id
_entity_poly.type
_entity_poly.pdbx_seq_one_letter_code
_entity_poly.pdbx_strand_id
1 'polypeptide(L)'
;MHPVLRMLVSGLACTIASVAAAGDVKISLLYANDRTTAAAHNEIRTLFEKENPGIKIEVLAPVQTYEEVAQKVVRGAMINDVPDVTYQGLSLLRNLVDRDLAIALDPFIEKSGGAEKLGYDPGMLRIGAQKGRHYGIPFAVSTPVIYVNLDLLKGAGVEPKDFPKSWDEIVALGKRLNDPTRGVTGFYYQWDMTGNWLFQSLVFANGGRMMDEAEARIAFDQPAGMKALETLEAFSRAGMPNLPTSQARTAFAAAKIAIFGDSSSNLEKATREIGERFKFQTFPFPLPSAEGRLPAGGNLVVMLAKDPAKQEAAWKYIQFATGPVGQTIMAKHTGYLPSNSIAIKTPEMLGDFYKERPNYQVSIAQVRLLTGWYAFPGSSPVKIIDTIRGHLESVVTGKATAAQTMPRMVSDVQQLLR
;
A
#
# COMPACT_ATOMS: atom_id res chain seq x y z
N MET A 1 50.18 51.66 64.94
CA MET A 1 49.75 50.25 64.98
C MET A 1 48.53 50.13 64.10
N HIS A 2 48.64 49.65 62.81
CA HIS A 2 47.53 49.44 61.90
C HIS A 2 47.48 47.93 61.57
N PRO A 3 46.30 47.26 61.63
CA PRO A 3 46.17 45.93 61.15
C PRO A 3 45.83 45.90 59.63
N VAL A 4 46.55 45.10 58.90
CA VAL A 4 46.36 44.83 57.46
C VAL A 4 45.24 43.88 57.28
N LEU A 5 44.22 44.32 56.50
CA LEU A 5 43.05 43.53 56.11
C LEU A 5 43.42 42.70 54.86
N ARG A 6 43.47 41.35 54.94
CA ARG A 6 43.69 40.45 53.86
C ARG A 6 42.28 40.14 53.23
N MET A 7 42.05 40.58 51.99
CA MET A 7 40.94 40.17 51.15
C MET A 7 41.25 38.79 50.55
N LEU A 8 40.41 37.81 50.88
CA LEU A 8 40.31 36.51 50.18
C LEU A 8 39.43 36.68 48.97
N VAL A 9 40.03 36.56 47.77
CA VAL A 9 39.28 36.48 46.51
C VAL A 9 38.99 34.98 46.26
N SER A 10 37.72 34.57 46.48
CA SER A 10 37.26 33.22 46.11
C SER A 10 36.94 33.23 44.62
N GLY A 11 37.81 32.62 43.82
CA GLY A 11 37.56 32.38 42.41
C GLY A 11 36.50 31.29 42.21
N LEU A 12 35.34 31.69 41.71
CA LEU A 12 34.25 30.76 41.26
C LEU A 12 34.66 30.21 39.89
N ALA A 13 35.19 28.99 39.86
CA ALA A 13 35.44 28.29 38.60
C ALA A 13 34.12 27.79 38.01
N CYS A 14 33.57 28.54 37.03
CA CYS A 14 32.47 28.02 36.18
C CYS A 14 33.01 26.90 35.31
N THR A 15 32.75 25.65 35.68
CA THR A 15 32.90 24.49 34.79
C THR A 15 31.83 24.56 33.72
N ILE A 16 32.18 25.05 32.55
CA ILE A 16 31.39 24.92 31.34
C ILE A 16 31.47 23.44 30.96
N ALA A 17 30.42 22.68 31.28
CA ALA A 17 30.26 21.33 30.77
C ALA A 17 30.08 21.47 29.24
N SER A 18 31.11 21.13 28.48
CA SER A 18 31.01 20.94 27.05
C SER A 18 30.03 19.79 26.81
N VAL A 19 28.83 20.12 26.45
CA VAL A 19 27.94 19.14 25.83
C VAL A 19 28.61 18.75 24.51
N ALA A 20 29.28 17.59 24.53
CA ALA A 20 29.78 16.99 23.31
C ALA A 20 28.58 16.86 22.39
N ALA A 21 28.58 17.57 21.27
CA ALA A 21 27.61 17.39 20.23
C ALA A 21 27.74 15.92 19.78
N ALA A 22 26.81 15.07 20.22
CA ALA A 22 26.71 13.74 19.68
C ALA A 22 26.55 13.90 18.16
N GLY A 23 27.45 13.30 17.38
CA GLY A 23 27.43 13.38 15.93
C GLY A 23 26.05 12.91 15.41
N ASP A 24 25.64 13.46 14.28
CA ASP A 24 24.36 13.12 13.66
C ASP A 24 24.22 11.59 13.48
N VAL A 25 23.10 11.02 13.95
CA VAL A 25 22.76 9.62 13.70
C VAL A 25 22.18 9.55 12.29
N LYS A 26 22.85 8.80 11.41
CA LYS A 26 22.40 8.58 10.02
C LYS A 26 21.66 7.25 9.92
N ILE A 27 20.42 7.28 9.44
CA ILE A 27 19.61 6.10 9.13
C ILE A 27 19.30 6.02 7.64
N SER A 28 19.38 4.82 7.09
CA SER A 28 19.09 4.55 5.68
C SER A 28 17.64 4.11 5.47
N LEU A 29 17.04 4.61 4.40
CA LEU A 29 15.63 4.40 4.06
C LEU A 29 15.47 3.82 2.65
N LEU A 30 14.72 2.72 2.51
CA LEU A 30 14.37 2.10 1.22
C LEU A 30 12.86 2.04 1.03
N TYR A 31 12.36 2.47 -0.14
CA TYR A 31 10.96 2.39 -0.53
C TYR A 31 10.76 2.06 -2.01
N ALA A 32 9.52 1.73 -2.38
CA ALA A 32 9.08 1.48 -3.76
C ALA A 32 8.03 2.49 -4.22
N ASN A 33 7.64 2.42 -5.49
CA ASN A 33 6.61 3.27 -6.12
C ASN A 33 6.99 4.76 -6.13
N ASP A 34 8.25 5.06 -6.43
CA ASP A 34 8.80 6.41 -6.43
C ASP A 34 7.91 7.45 -7.14
N ARG A 35 7.37 7.12 -8.32
CA ARG A 35 6.48 8.01 -9.08
C ARG A 35 5.21 8.43 -8.33
N THR A 36 4.74 7.62 -7.39
CA THR A 36 3.53 7.89 -6.61
C THR A 36 3.84 8.53 -5.27
N THR A 37 4.95 8.14 -4.63
CA THR A 37 5.21 8.44 -3.21
C THR A 37 6.40 9.34 -2.96
N ALA A 38 7.28 9.60 -3.94
CA ALA A 38 8.50 10.38 -3.75
C ALA A 38 8.26 11.78 -3.16
N ALA A 39 7.23 12.49 -3.64
CA ALA A 39 6.89 13.81 -3.12
C ALA A 39 6.55 13.76 -1.61
N ALA A 40 5.73 12.78 -1.21
CA ALA A 40 5.37 12.59 0.20
C ALA A 40 6.58 12.20 1.05
N HIS A 41 7.41 11.24 0.60
CA HIS A 41 8.62 10.86 1.32
C HIS A 41 9.62 12.00 1.48
N ASN A 42 9.80 12.83 0.45
CA ASN A 42 10.70 13.99 0.50
C ASN A 42 10.19 15.06 1.47
N GLU A 43 8.89 15.35 1.48
CA GLU A 43 8.30 16.32 2.42
C GLU A 43 8.38 15.81 3.85
N ILE A 44 8.01 14.55 4.11
CA ILE A 44 8.12 13.91 5.43
C ILE A 44 9.57 13.97 5.93
N ARG A 45 10.55 13.58 5.10
CA ARG A 45 11.97 13.63 5.45
C ARG A 45 12.41 15.03 5.82
N THR A 46 12.08 16.02 4.99
CA THR A 46 12.49 17.41 5.19
C THR A 46 11.96 17.98 6.52
N LEU A 47 10.69 17.73 6.82
CA LEU A 47 10.08 18.18 8.06
C LEU A 47 10.63 17.42 9.27
N PHE A 48 10.81 16.10 9.15
CA PHE A 48 11.41 15.28 10.20
C PHE A 48 12.82 15.75 10.57
N GLU A 49 13.70 15.96 9.59
CA GLU A 49 15.08 16.41 9.82
C GLU A 49 15.14 17.83 10.42
N LYS A 50 14.17 18.68 10.08
CA LYS A 50 14.03 20.01 10.68
C LYS A 50 13.67 19.92 12.16
N GLU A 51 12.78 19.02 12.54
CA GLU A 51 12.34 18.83 13.93
C GLU A 51 13.34 17.97 14.76
N ASN A 52 14.20 17.20 14.08
CA ASN A 52 15.19 16.31 14.69
C ASN A 52 16.59 16.56 14.12
N PRO A 53 17.22 17.72 14.41
CA PRO A 53 18.46 18.13 13.75
C PRO A 53 19.67 17.19 13.97
N GLY A 54 19.61 16.31 14.97
CA GLY A 54 20.63 15.27 15.23
C GLY A 54 20.39 13.95 14.47
N ILE A 55 19.38 13.86 13.58
CA ILE A 55 19.09 12.65 12.79
C ILE A 55 19.06 13.02 11.31
N LYS A 56 19.77 12.22 10.49
CA LYS A 56 19.79 12.37 9.02
C LYS A 56 19.24 11.14 8.33
N ILE A 57 18.40 11.36 7.31
CA ILE A 57 17.78 10.30 6.52
C ILE A 57 18.53 10.17 5.19
N GLU A 58 19.21 9.04 4.99
CA GLU A 58 19.76 8.67 3.69
C GLU A 58 18.76 7.85 2.90
N VAL A 59 18.16 8.45 1.88
CA VAL A 59 17.26 7.73 0.98
C VAL A 59 18.09 6.94 0.00
N LEU A 60 17.98 5.60 0.07
CA LEU A 60 18.58 4.72 -0.93
C LEU A 60 17.81 4.80 -2.24
N ALA A 61 18.48 4.47 -3.36
CA ALA A 61 17.83 4.48 -4.67
C ALA A 61 16.52 3.68 -4.64
N PRO A 62 15.36 4.33 -4.84
CA PRO A 62 14.07 3.66 -4.82
C PRO A 62 13.95 2.61 -5.93
N VAL A 63 13.09 1.64 -5.72
CA VAL A 63 12.78 0.58 -6.69
C VAL A 63 11.33 0.68 -7.17
N GLN A 64 10.97 -0.08 -8.22
CA GLN A 64 9.66 0.07 -8.84
C GLN A 64 8.56 -0.69 -8.08
N THR A 65 8.87 -1.85 -7.49
CA THR A 65 7.90 -2.76 -6.89
C THR A 65 8.25 -3.14 -5.45
N TYR A 66 7.26 -3.58 -4.70
CA TYR A 66 7.48 -4.10 -3.33
C TYR A 66 8.28 -5.40 -3.33
N GLU A 67 8.17 -6.21 -4.39
CA GLU A 67 8.96 -7.42 -4.58
C GLU A 67 10.44 -7.09 -4.71
N GLU A 68 10.78 -6.03 -5.43
CA GLU A 68 12.17 -5.55 -5.54
C GLU A 68 12.70 -5.04 -4.20
N VAL A 69 11.87 -4.35 -3.38
CA VAL A 69 12.25 -3.98 -2.00
C VAL A 69 12.59 -5.22 -1.20
N ALA A 70 11.69 -6.22 -1.17
CA ALA A 70 11.90 -7.46 -0.42
C ALA A 70 13.17 -8.19 -0.87
N GLN A 71 13.37 -8.31 -2.17
CA GLN A 71 14.57 -8.96 -2.73
C GLN A 71 15.85 -8.20 -2.39
N LYS A 72 15.84 -6.86 -2.44
CA LYS A 72 17.00 -6.03 -2.08
C LYS A 72 17.36 -6.19 -0.61
N VAL A 73 16.36 -6.18 0.29
CA VAL A 73 16.55 -6.42 1.73
C VAL A 73 17.11 -7.82 1.98
N VAL A 74 16.51 -8.86 1.39
CA VAL A 74 16.96 -10.25 1.60
C VAL A 74 18.38 -10.48 1.07
N ARG A 75 18.73 -9.94 -0.11
CA ARG A 75 20.10 -10.00 -0.64
C ARG A 75 21.08 -9.21 0.23
N GLY A 76 20.71 -8.01 0.66
CA GLY A 76 21.53 -7.20 1.55
C GLY A 76 21.80 -7.88 2.90
N ALA A 77 20.83 -8.64 3.42
CA ALA A 77 21.01 -9.39 4.67
C ALA A 77 22.11 -10.45 4.59
N MET A 78 22.38 -11.03 3.41
CA MET A 78 23.45 -12.02 3.22
C MET A 78 24.85 -11.42 3.37
N ILE A 79 24.99 -10.10 3.21
CA ILE A 79 26.27 -9.37 3.30
C ILE A 79 26.24 -8.30 4.40
N ASN A 80 25.25 -8.37 5.31
CA ASN A 80 25.04 -7.39 6.40
C ASN A 80 24.86 -5.94 5.90
N ASP A 81 24.29 -5.73 4.73
CA ASP A 81 23.99 -4.43 4.12
C ASP A 81 22.46 -4.30 3.91
N VAL A 82 21.74 -4.09 5.01
CA VAL A 82 20.29 -3.85 4.99
C VAL A 82 19.99 -2.39 5.34
N PRO A 83 18.92 -1.79 4.77
CA PRO A 83 18.49 -0.46 5.20
C PRO A 83 18.04 -0.47 6.67
N ASP A 84 18.18 0.66 7.36
CA ASP A 84 17.73 0.77 8.76
C ASP A 84 16.19 0.78 8.84
N VAL A 85 15.53 1.38 7.85
CA VAL A 85 14.07 1.43 7.70
C VAL A 85 13.69 1.09 6.26
N THR A 86 12.62 0.32 6.10
CA THR A 86 12.07 0.00 4.77
C THR A 86 10.55 0.15 4.74
N TYR A 87 10.02 0.57 3.58
CA TYR A 87 8.58 0.54 3.30
C TYR A 87 8.27 -0.72 2.49
N GLN A 88 7.71 -1.69 3.20
CA GLN A 88 7.49 -3.02 2.68
C GLN A 88 6.04 -3.23 2.26
N GLY A 89 5.79 -3.88 1.11
CA GLY A 89 4.44 -4.28 0.74
C GLY A 89 3.80 -5.16 1.81
N LEU A 90 2.51 -4.93 2.08
CA LEU A 90 1.79 -5.63 3.15
C LEU A 90 1.91 -7.16 3.05
N SER A 91 1.85 -7.71 1.83
CA SER A 91 1.98 -9.15 1.56
C SER A 91 3.39 -9.71 1.72
N LEU A 92 4.40 -8.86 1.94
CA LEU A 92 5.80 -9.28 2.00
C LEU A 92 6.43 -9.10 3.39
N LEU A 93 5.68 -8.55 4.36
CA LEU A 93 6.14 -8.43 5.75
C LEU A 93 6.57 -9.79 6.33
N ARG A 94 5.75 -10.82 6.13
CA ARG A 94 6.01 -12.18 6.60
C ARG A 94 7.38 -12.68 6.16
N ASN A 95 7.79 -12.40 4.93
CA ASN A 95 9.08 -12.79 4.39
C ASN A 95 10.27 -12.24 5.18
N LEU A 96 10.14 -11.04 5.75
CA LEU A 96 11.15 -10.43 6.61
C LEU A 96 11.11 -10.98 8.04
N VAL A 97 9.92 -11.20 8.58
CA VAL A 97 9.72 -11.74 9.94
C VAL A 97 10.20 -13.19 10.04
N ASP A 98 9.90 -14.02 9.06
CA ASP A 98 10.32 -15.44 9.03
C ASP A 98 11.84 -15.61 8.87
N ARG A 99 12.56 -14.54 8.48
CA ARG A 99 14.02 -14.47 8.38
C ARG A 99 14.69 -13.71 9.51
N ASP A 100 13.94 -13.34 10.56
CA ASP A 100 14.44 -12.55 11.71
C ASP A 100 15.12 -11.23 11.30
N LEU A 101 14.65 -10.61 10.19
CA LEU A 101 15.16 -9.33 9.70
C LEU A 101 14.41 -8.16 10.30
N ALA A 102 13.10 -8.29 10.52
CA ALA A 102 12.26 -7.23 11.04
C ALA A 102 12.33 -7.18 12.58
N ILE A 103 12.42 -5.97 13.12
CA ILE A 103 12.40 -5.70 14.57
C ILE A 103 10.96 -5.55 15.03
N ALA A 104 10.57 -6.20 16.13
CA ALA A 104 9.26 -6.03 16.74
C ALA A 104 9.11 -4.65 17.35
N LEU A 105 8.02 -3.96 17.03
CA LEU A 105 7.79 -2.55 17.40
C LEU A 105 7.02 -2.39 18.73
N ASP A 106 6.47 -3.47 19.29
CA ASP A 106 5.68 -3.40 20.53
C ASP A 106 6.39 -2.67 21.67
N PRO A 107 7.70 -2.93 21.99
CA PRO A 107 8.38 -2.22 23.07
C PRO A 107 8.51 -0.71 22.81
N PHE A 108 8.65 -0.32 21.54
CA PHE A 108 8.74 1.08 21.16
C PHE A 108 7.39 1.78 21.25
N ILE A 109 6.30 1.10 20.83
CA ILE A 109 4.92 1.58 20.95
C ILE A 109 4.57 1.80 22.42
N GLU A 110 4.86 0.82 23.29
CA GLU A 110 4.61 0.90 24.73
C GLU A 110 5.38 2.05 25.38
N LYS A 111 6.68 2.15 25.12
CA LYS A 111 7.55 3.23 25.63
C LYS A 111 7.06 4.63 25.21
N SER A 112 6.38 4.72 24.07
CA SER A 112 5.83 5.97 23.55
C SER A 112 4.42 6.29 24.08
N GLY A 113 3.88 5.47 24.96
CA GLY A 113 2.58 5.65 25.62
C GLY A 113 1.42 4.87 25.01
N GLY A 114 1.72 3.90 24.15
CA GLY A 114 0.74 2.99 23.57
C GLY A 114 0.13 3.43 22.24
N ALA A 115 -0.49 2.50 21.54
CA ALA A 115 -1.03 2.68 20.20
C ALA A 115 -2.11 3.78 20.12
N GLU A 116 -2.98 3.86 21.11
CA GLU A 116 -4.06 4.87 21.16
C GLU A 116 -3.50 6.30 21.21
N LYS A 117 -2.51 6.55 22.09
CA LYS A 117 -1.87 7.86 22.21
C LYS A 117 -1.17 8.27 20.91
N LEU A 118 -0.61 7.31 20.19
CA LEU A 118 0.02 7.53 18.89
C LEU A 118 -0.99 7.69 17.74
N GLY A 119 -2.29 7.50 18.01
CA GLY A 119 -3.34 7.58 17.01
C GLY A 119 -3.42 6.36 16.08
N TYR A 120 -2.81 5.24 16.43
CA TYR A 120 -2.87 4.02 15.63
C TYR A 120 -4.21 3.33 15.83
N ASP A 121 -4.99 3.19 14.77
CA ASP A 121 -6.23 2.43 14.79
C ASP A 121 -5.92 0.93 15.01
N PRO A 122 -6.57 0.25 15.98
CA PRO A 122 -6.29 -1.16 16.27
C PRO A 122 -6.55 -2.10 15.08
N GLY A 123 -7.54 -1.77 14.24
CA GLY A 123 -7.83 -2.55 13.04
C GLY A 123 -6.73 -2.42 11.99
N MET A 124 -6.24 -1.21 11.78
CA MET A 124 -5.11 -0.93 10.89
C MET A 124 -3.81 -1.53 11.43
N LEU A 125 -3.53 -1.37 12.72
CA LEU A 125 -2.29 -1.86 13.34
C LEU A 125 -2.16 -3.40 13.21
N ARG A 126 -3.27 -4.13 13.32
CA ARG A 126 -3.28 -5.60 13.10
C ARG A 126 -2.75 -6.03 11.73
N ILE A 127 -2.83 -5.18 10.71
CA ILE A 127 -2.28 -5.49 9.37
C ILE A 127 -0.75 -5.68 9.43
N GLY A 128 -0.08 -5.00 10.35
CA GLY A 128 1.37 -5.12 10.57
C GLY A 128 1.78 -6.19 11.59
N ALA A 129 0.82 -6.99 12.06
CA ALA A 129 1.09 -8.04 13.06
C ALA A 129 1.44 -9.37 12.38
N GLN A 130 2.46 -10.04 12.93
CA GLN A 130 2.85 -11.40 12.59
C GLN A 130 3.21 -12.14 13.87
N LYS A 131 2.79 -13.40 14.00
CA LYS A 131 3.09 -14.23 15.20
C LYS A 131 2.74 -13.53 16.53
N GLY A 132 1.64 -12.75 16.54
CA GLY A 132 1.14 -12.06 17.74
C GLY A 132 1.91 -10.79 18.12
N ARG A 133 2.85 -10.28 17.30
CA ARG A 133 3.62 -9.04 17.52
C ARG A 133 3.55 -8.12 16.31
N HIS A 134 3.72 -6.81 16.53
CA HIS A 134 3.73 -5.82 15.46
C HIS A 134 5.16 -5.61 14.94
N TYR A 135 5.37 -5.88 13.65
CA TYR A 135 6.67 -5.71 12.98
C TYR A 135 6.66 -4.57 11.96
N GLY A 136 5.50 -3.98 11.72
CA GLY A 136 5.35 -2.82 10.87
C GLY A 136 4.13 -1.99 11.23
N ILE A 137 4.21 -0.69 10.96
CA ILE A 137 3.06 0.21 11.07
C ILE A 137 2.55 0.51 9.67
N PRO A 138 1.26 0.29 9.36
CA PRO A 138 0.69 0.66 8.07
C PRO A 138 0.94 2.14 7.77
N PHE A 139 1.55 2.42 6.63
CA PHE A 139 1.89 3.78 6.22
C PHE A 139 0.96 4.27 5.10
N ALA A 140 0.72 3.43 4.12
CA ALA A 140 -0.12 3.72 2.98
C ALA A 140 -1.07 2.54 2.77
N VAL A 141 -2.38 2.77 2.91
CA VAL A 141 -3.42 1.75 2.76
C VAL A 141 -4.30 2.09 1.58
N SER A 142 -4.62 1.13 0.74
CA SER A 142 -5.52 1.30 -0.40
C SER A 142 -6.57 0.20 -0.46
N THR A 143 -7.65 0.49 -1.16
CA THR A 143 -8.72 -0.46 -1.48
C THR A 143 -8.93 -0.52 -2.98
N PRO A 144 -9.39 -1.65 -3.55
CA PRO A 144 -9.80 -1.70 -4.94
C PRO A 144 -11.07 -0.88 -5.13
N VAL A 145 -11.12 -0.11 -6.22
CA VAL A 145 -12.26 0.72 -6.60
C VAL A 145 -12.47 0.70 -8.11
N ILE A 146 -13.63 1.15 -8.54
CA ILE A 146 -13.96 1.31 -9.96
C ILE A 146 -13.99 2.80 -10.28
N TYR A 147 -13.12 3.26 -11.16
CA TYR A 147 -13.13 4.61 -11.73
C TYR A 147 -14.02 4.63 -12.96
N VAL A 148 -14.87 5.62 -13.10
CA VAL A 148 -15.79 5.74 -14.22
C VAL A 148 -15.71 7.13 -14.82
N ASN A 149 -15.50 7.22 -16.13
CA ASN A 149 -15.61 8.46 -16.89
C ASN A 149 -17.11 8.78 -17.07
N LEU A 150 -17.58 9.82 -16.35
CA LEU A 150 -19.00 10.18 -16.32
C LEU A 150 -19.51 10.74 -17.66
N ASP A 151 -18.66 11.35 -18.45
CA ASP A 151 -19.06 11.91 -19.75
C ASP A 151 -19.32 10.78 -20.75
N LEU A 152 -18.49 9.73 -20.73
CA LEU A 152 -18.74 8.51 -21.53
C LEU A 152 -19.96 7.73 -21.02
N LEU A 153 -20.12 7.63 -19.70
CA LEU A 153 -21.26 6.97 -19.07
C LEU A 153 -22.58 7.63 -19.50
N LYS A 154 -22.65 8.96 -19.40
CA LYS A 154 -23.80 9.77 -19.81
C LYS A 154 -24.08 9.63 -21.30
N GLY A 155 -23.04 9.58 -22.15
CA GLY A 155 -23.14 9.32 -23.57
C GLY A 155 -23.83 8.00 -23.92
N ALA A 156 -23.79 7.00 -23.02
CA ALA A 156 -24.53 5.72 -23.13
C ALA A 156 -25.92 5.74 -22.46
N GLY A 157 -26.38 6.90 -21.98
CA GLY A 157 -27.68 7.05 -21.33
C GLY A 157 -27.76 6.47 -19.92
N VAL A 158 -26.63 6.38 -19.21
CA VAL A 158 -26.57 5.84 -17.84
C VAL A 158 -26.21 6.97 -16.88
N GLU A 159 -27.04 7.17 -15.86
CA GLU A 159 -26.74 8.12 -14.79
C GLU A 159 -25.83 7.47 -13.72
N PRO A 160 -25.00 8.24 -13.02
CA PRO A 160 -24.09 7.71 -11.99
C PRO A 160 -24.80 6.89 -10.89
N LYS A 161 -26.00 7.29 -10.48
CA LYS A 161 -26.80 6.56 -9.48
C LYS A 161 -27.23 5.16 -9.94
N ASP A 162 -27.31 4.94 -11.27
CA ASP A 162 -27.74 3.71 -11.92
C ASP A 162 -26.54 2.86 -12.36
N PHE A 163 -25.30 3.21 -11.93
CA PHE A 163 -24.11 2.44 -12.22
C PHE A 163 -24.23 1.01 -11.66
N PRO A 164 -23.94 -0.02 -12.47
CA PRO A 164 -24.12 -1.41 -12.09
C PRO A 164 -23.25 -1.83 -10.90
N LYS A 165 -23.73 -2.83 -10.14
CA LYS A 165 -23.09 -3.32 -8.90
C LYS A 165 -22.51 -4.71 -9.02
N SER A 166 -22.77 -5.42 -10.12
CA SER A 166 -22.23 -6.74 -10.41
C SER A 166 -21.22 -6.70 -11.55
N TRP A 167 -20.25 -7.64 -11.55
CA TRP A 167 -19.28 -7.73 -12.64
C TRP A 167 -19.93 -8.01 -13.99
N ASP A 168 -20.94 -8.86 -14.04
CA ASP A 168 -21.61 -9.20 -15.29
C ASP A 168 -22.27 -7.97 -15.93
N GLU A 169 -22.94 -7.14 -15.14
CA GLU A 169 -23.54 -5.88 -15.59
C GLU A 169 -22.49 -4.83 -15.96
N ILE A 170 -21.40 -4.71 -15.18
CA ILE A 170 -20.29 -3.79 -15.49
C ILE A 170 -19.64 -4.17 -16.83
N VAL A 171 -19.40 -5.46 -17.06
CA VAL A 171 -18.86 -5.97 -18.33
C VAL A 171 -19.82 -5.70 -19.49
N ALA A 172 -21.12 -5.93 -19.29
CA ALA A 172 -22.14 -5.63 -20.30
C ALA A 172 -22.17 -4.13 -20.64
N LEU A 173 -22.10 -3.26 -19.63
CA LEU A 173 -22.00 -1.82 -19.83
C LEU A 173 -20.67 -1.45 -20.54
N GLY A 174 -19.55 -2.04 -20.16
CA GLY A 174 -18.27 -1.84 -20.81
C GLY A 174 -18.31 -2.18 -22.30
N LYS A 175 -18.95 -3.30 -22.70
CA LYS A 175 -19.16 -3.62 -24.11
C LYS A 175 -19.94 -2.54 -24.87
N ARG A 176 -20.97 -1.95 -24.25
CA ARG A 176 -21.75 -0.86 -24.85
C ARG A 176 -20.95 0.44 -24.99
N LEU A 177 -20.02 0.70 -24.05
CA LEU A 177 -19.17 1.89 -24.03
C LEU A 177 -17.94 1.76 -24.94
N ASN A 178 -17.65 0.55 -25.45
CA ASN A 178 -16.50 0.32 -26.33
C ASN A 178 -16.75 0.99 -27.69
N ASP A 179 -15.86 1.91 -28.07
CA ASP A 179 -15.92 2.64 -29.34
C ASP A 179 -14.54 2.66 -30.02
N PRO A 180 -14.25 1.63 -30.84
CA PRO A 180 -12.99 1.54 -31.55
C PRO A 180 -12.75 2.71 -32.51
N THR A 181 -13.81 3.35 -33.05
CA THR A 181 -13.68 4.47 -33.99
C THR A 181 -13.12 5.71 -33.32
N ARG A 182 -13.40 5.90 -32.02
CA ARG A 182 -12.85 6.96 -31.16
C ARG A 182 -11.63 6.51 -30.36
N GLY A 183 -11.21 5.25 -30.50
CA GLY A 183 -10.15 4.62 -29.72
C GLY A 183 -10.50 4.56 -28.24
N VAL A 184 -11.77 4.30 -27.89
CA VAL A 184 -12.24 4.17 -26.52
C VAL A 184 -12.43 2.69 -26.17
N THR A 185 -11.74 2.22 -25.14
CA THR A 185 -11.95 0.94 -24.47
C THR A 185 -13.05 1.10 -23.44
N GLY A 186 -14.12 0.31 -23.52
CA GLY A 186 -15.26 0.45 -22.61
C GLY A 186 -14.97 0.01 -21.18
N PHE A 187 -14.09 -0.98 -21.00
CA PHE A 187 -13.74 -1.52 -19.68
C PHE A 187 -12.29 -1.97 -19.62
N TYR A 188 -11.62 -1.68 -18.50
CA TYR A 188 -10.30 -2.22 -18.17
C TYR A 188 -10.20 -2.58 -16.70
N TYR A 189 -9.54 -3.69 -16.38
CA TYR A 189 -9.25 -4.16 -15.04
C TYR A 189 -7.76 -4.37 -14.87
N GLN A 190 -7.19 -3.79 -13.82
CA GLN A 190 -5.75 -3.80 -13.54
C GLN A 190 -5.30 -5.17 -13.00
N TRP A 191 -5.28 -6.18 -13.85
CA TRP A 191 -5.03 -7.57 -13.48
C TRP A 191 -3.58 -7.85 -13.06
N ASP A 192 -2.61 -7.09 -13.58
CA ASP A 192 -1.16 -7.29 -13.40
C ASP A 192 -0.57 -6.55 -12.19
N MET A 193 -1.42 -6.05 -11.26
CA MET A 193 -0.96 -5.34 -10.10
C MET A 193 -0.07 -6.22 -9.22
N THR A 194 1.00 -5.60 -8.66
CA THR A 194 1.96 -6.22 -7.73
C THR A 194 1.29 -7.16 -6.73
N GLY A 195 1.93 -8.29 -6.41
CA GLY A 195 1.41 -9.28 -5.45
C GLY A 195 0.10 -9.95 -5.87
N ASN A 196 -0.30 -9.88 -7.15
CA ASN A 196 -1.59 -10.36 -7.65
C ASN A 196 -2.79 -9.79 -6.89
N TRP A 197 -2.66 -8.56 -6.40
CA TRP A 197 -3.60 -7.96 -5.45
C TRP A 197 -5.02 -7.89 -5.96
N LEU A 198 -5.22 -7.49 -7.22
CA LEU A 198 -6.59 -7.42 -7.78
C LEU A 198 -7.16 -8.81 -8.11
N PHE A 199 -6.34 -9.83 -8.38
CA PHE A 199 -6.82 -11.22 -8.42
C PHE A 199 -7.28 -11.68 -7.03
N GLN A 200 -6.48 -11.43 -5.97
CA GLN A 200 -6.90 -11.71 -4.60
C GLN A 200 -8.18 -10.94 -4.23
N SER A 201 -8.35 -9.71 -4.73
CA SER A 201 -9.58 -8.94 -4.52
C SER A 201 -10.82 -9.64 -5.10
N LEU A 202 -10.70 -10.23 -6.28
CA LEU A 202 -11.78 -11.04 -6.85
C LEU A 202 -12.06 -12.31 -6.03
N VAL A 203 -11.01 -13.03 -5.60
CA VAL A 203 -11.16 -14.23 -4.77
C VAL A 203 -11.86 -13.90 -3.45
N PHE A 204 -11.38 -12.88 -2.73
CA PHE A 204 -11.91 -12.49 -1.42
C PHE A 204 -13.31 -11.88 -1.51
N ALA A 205 -13.61 -11.11 -2.57
CA ALA A 205 -14.95 -10.57 -2.81
C ALA A 205 -16.01 -11.67 -3.01
N ASN A 206 -15.59 -12.82 -3.54
CA ASN A 206 -16.42 -14.02 -3.65
C ASN A 206 -16.48 -14.86 -2.36
N GLY A 207 -15.91 -14.40 -1.23
CA GLY A 207 -15.86 -15.13 0.05
C GLY A 207 -14.77 -16.21 0.11
N GLY A 208 -13.84 -16.23 -0.87
CA GLY A 208 -12.74 -17.21 -0.91
C GLY A 208 -11.52 -16.79 -0.10
N ARG A 209 -10.50 -17.64 -0.17
CA ARG A 209 -9.19 -17.44 0.45
C ARG A 209 -8.09 -18.00 -0.44
N MET A 210 -6.84 -17.60 -0.23
CA MET A 210 -5.73 -18.06 -1.05
C MET A 210 -5.22 -19.45 -0.63
N MET A 211 -5.22 -19.73 0.68
CA MET A 211 -4.88 -21.05 1.25
C MET A 211 -5.88 -21.43 2.35
N ASP A 212 -5.87 -22.68 2.75
CA ASP A 212 -6.63 -23.16 3.91
C ASP A 212 -6.09 -22.55 5.22
N GLU A 213 -6.82 -22.74 6.33
CA GLU A 213 -6.45 -22.14 7.64
C GLU A 213 -5.12 -22.66 8.17
N ALA A 214 -4.78 -23.90 7.85
CA ALA A 214 -3.52 -24.51 8.25
C ALA A 214 -2.35 -24.11 7.33
N GLU A 215 -2.61 -23.33 6.28
CA GLU A 215 -1.65 -22.98 5.23
C GLU A 215 -0.93 -24.20 4.60
N ALA A 216 -1.60 -25.34 4.60
CA ALA A 216 -1.07 -26.60 4.05
C ALA A 216 -1.48 -26.81 2.59
N ARG A 217 -2.62 -26.26 2.17
CA ARG A 217 -3.19 -26.47 0.84
C ARG A 217 -3.71 -25.16 0.25
N ILE A 218 -3.59 -25.07 -1.05
CA ILE A 218 -4.20 -24.01 -1.84
C ILE A 218 -5.72 -24.07 -1.67
N ALA A 219 -6.38 -22.91 -1.57
CA ALA A 219 -7.83 -22.78 -1.45
C ALA A 219 -8.43 -21.85 -2.51
N PHE A 220 -7.62 -21.18 -3.32
CA PHE A 220 -8.14 -20.39 -4.45
C PHE A 220 -8.59 -21.27 -5.65
N ASP A 221 -8.45 -22.59 -5.57
CA ASP A 221 -9.05 -23.56 -6.51
C ASP A 221 -10.51 -23.88 -6.20
N GLN A 222 -11.02 -23.43 -5.04
CA GLN A 222 -12.42 -23.62 -4.65
C GLN A 222 -13.37 -22.71 -5.47
N PRO A 223 -14.69 -22.87 -5.37
CA PRO A 223 -15.65 -22.14 -6.22
C PRO A 223 -15.45 -20.62 -6.27
N ALA A 224 -15.08 -20.00 -5.17
CA ALA A 224 -14.82 -18.55 -5.10
C ALA A 224 -13.62 -18.12 -5.96
N GLY A 225 -12.53 -18.88 -5.94
CA GLY A 225 -11.36 -18.59 -6.76
C GLY A 225 -11.55 -18.94 -8.21
N MET A 226 -12.29 -20.04 -8.51
CA MET A 226 -12.69 -20.35 -9.89
C MET A 226 -13.55 -19.21 -10.47
N LYS A 227 -14.54 -18.69 -9.70
CA LYS A 227 -15.37 -17.56 -10.12
C LYS A 227 -14.53 -16.29 -10.36
N ALA A 228 -13.49 -16.06 -9.54
CA ALA A 228 -12.55 -14.96 -9.75
C ALA A 228 -11.81 -15.07 -11.09
N LEU A 229 -11.33 -16.27 -11.43
CA LEU A 229 -10.63 -16.51 -12.69
C LEU A 229 -11.56 -16.46 -13.90
N GLU A 230 -12.80 -16.98 -13.79
CA GLU A 230 -13.85 -16.85 -14.78
C GLU A 230 -14.24 -15.38 -15.03
N THR A 231 -14.22 -14.55 -13.97
CA THR A 231 -14.46 -13.11 -14.09
C THR A 231 -13.37 -12.44 -14.94
N LEU A 232 -12.10 -12.78 -14.72
CA LEU A 232 -10.98 -12.31 -15.58
C LEU A 232 -11.13 -12.80 -17.03
N GLU A 233 -11.56 -14.04 -17.24
CA GLU A 233 -11.85 -14.57 -18.57
C GLU A 233 -13.00 -13.80 -19.25
N ALA A 234 -14.05 -13.44 -18.49
CA ALA A 234 -15.16 -12.64 -19.01
C ALA A 234 -14.71 -11.23 -19.42
N PHE A 235 -13.77 -10.62 -18.69
CA PHE A 235 -13.14 -9.35 -19.06
C PHE A 235 -12.40 -9.46 -20.40
N SER A 236 -11.57 -10.50 -20.56
CA SER A 236 -10.89 -10.79 -21.82
C SER A 236 -11.86 -10.97 -22.99
N ARG A 237 -12.87 -11.80 -22.81
CA ARG A 237 -13.93 -12.04 -23.82
C ARG A 237 -14.76 -10.79 -24.15
N ALA A 238 -14.79 -9.81 -23.24
CA ALA A 238 -15.42 -8.51 -23.46
C ALA A 238 -14.56 -7.55 -24.29
N GLY A 239 -13.36 -7.95 -24.67
CA GLY A 239 -12.43 -7.14 -25.45
C GLY A 239 -11.51 -6.26 -24.59
N MET A 240 -11.32 -6.59 -23.31
CA MET A 240 -10.32 -5.90 -22.46
C MET A 240 -8.92 -6.09 -23.06
N PRO A 241 -8.19 -5.01 -23.37
CA PRO A 241 -6.82 -5.12 -23.89
C PRO A 241 -5.86 -5.56 -22.79
N ASN A 242 -4.74 -6.19 -23.17
CA ASN A 242 -3.63 -6.42 -22.27
C ASN A 242 -2.68 -5.20 -22.29
N LEU A 243 -2.74 -4.34 -21.29
CA LEU A 243 -1.93 -3.13 -21.14
C LEU A 243 -1.12 -3.19 -19.84
N PRO A 244 0.12 -2.68 -19.83
CA PRO A 244 0.84 -2.42 -18.58
C PRO A 244 0.10 -1.38 -17.71
N THR A 245 0.18 -1.50 -16.39
CA THR A 245 -0.44 -0.59 -15.40
C THR A 245 -0.27 0.89 -15.76
N SER A 246 0.94 1.31 -16.11
CA SER A 246 1.22 2.72 -16.42
C SER A 246 0.49 3.19 -17.68
N GLN A 247 0.38 2.34 -18.70
CA GLN A 247 -0.33 2.67 -19.94
C GLN A 247 -1.84 2.74 -19.72
N ALA A 248 -2.43 1.81 -18.95
CA ALA A 248 -3.85 1.83 -18.63
C ALA A 248 -4.24 3.10 -17.85
N ARG A 249 -3.45 3.51 -16.86
CA ARG A 249 -3.66 4.74 -16.10
C ARG A 249 -3.58 5.99 -16.99
N THR A 250 -2.59 6.05 -17.88
CA THR A 250 -2.47 7.12 -18.87
C THR A 250 -3.65 7.14 -19.83
N ALA A 251 -4.11 5.97 -20.31
CA ALA A 251 -5.26 5.86 -21.20
C ALA A 251 -6.56 6.30 -20.51
N PHE A 252 -6.76 5.95 -19.24
CA PHE A 252 -7.90 6.45 -18.47
C PHE A 252 -7.87 7.97 -18.35
N ALA A 253 -6.74 8.55 -17.93
CA ALA A 253 -6.58 10.01 -17.83
C ALA A 253 -6.74 10.74 -19.17
N ALA A 254 -6.49 10.07 -20.30
CA ALA A 254 -6.73 10.57 -21.65
C ALA A 254 -8.16 10.33 -22.18
N ALA A 255 -9.11 9.90 -21.35
CA ALA A 255 -10.48 9.53 -21.73
C ALA A 255 -10.56 8.39 -22.76
N LYS A 256 -9.55 7.47 -22.76
CA LYS A 256 -9.51 6.30 -23.66
C LYS A 256 -9.98 5.01 -22.99
N ILE A 257 -10.31 5.06 -21.70
CA ILE A 257 -10.98 3.97 -20.96
C ILE A 257 -12.20 4.55 -20.27
N ALA A 258 -13.35 3.90 -20.40
CA ALA A 258 -14.60 4.39 -19.81
C ALA A 258 -14.79 3.92 -18.35
N ILE A 259 -14.56 2.63 -18.09
CA ILE A 259 -14.66 2.00 -16.77
C ILE A 259 -13.31 1.36 -16.44
N PHE A 260 -12.74 1.68 -15.30
CA PHE A 260 -11.40 1.26 -14.93
C PHE A 260 -11.33 0.71 -13.50
N GLY A 261 -11.14 -0.59 -13.36
CA GLY A 261 -10.88 -1.23 -12.06
C GLY A 261 -9.42 -1.07 -11.66
N ASP A 262 -9.13 -0.31 -10.61
CA ASP A 262 -7.77 -0.01 -10.14
C ASP A 262 -7.76 0.21 -8.62
N SER A 263 -6.59 0.51 -8.08
CA SER A 263 -6.37 0.90 -6.69
C SER A 263 -6.80 2.33 -6.42
N SER A 264 -7.35 2.59 -5.23
CA SER A 264 -7.60 3.94 -4.74
C SER A 264 -6.33 4.78 -4.63
N SER A 265 -5.14 4.17 -4.54
CA SER A 265 -3.86 4.87 -4.49
C SER A 265 -3.56 5.73 -5.72
N ASN A 266 -4.26 5.50 -6.84
CA ASN A 266 -4.13 6.29 -8.05
C ASN A 266 -5.00 7.57 -8.05
N LEU A 267 -5.84 7.79 -7.04
CA LEU A 267 -6.90 8.79 -7.07
C LEU A 267 -6.40 10.23 -7.27
N GLU A 268 -5.43 10.68 -6.46
CA GLU A 268 -4.88 12.04 -6.60
C GLU A 268 -4.13 12.23 -7.92
N LYS A 269 -3.38 11.21 -8.34
CA LYS A 269 -2.70 11.26 -9.64
C LYS A 269 -3.68 11.32 -10.79
N ALA A 270 -4.72 10.48 -10.76
CA ALA A 270 -5.79 10.52 -11.75
C ALA A 270 -6.49 11.88 -11.78
N THR A 271 -6.82 12.44 -10.62
CA THR A 271 -7.45 13.77 -10.49
C THR A 271 -6.58 14.85 -11.16
N ARG A 272 -5.29 14.89 -10.87
CA ARG A 272 -4.36 15.86 -11.48
C ARG A 272 -4.20 15.67 -13.00
N GLU A 273 -4.04 14.42 -13.44
CA GLU A 273 -3.80 14.11 -14.85
C GLU A 273 -5.05 14.29 -15.71
N ILE A 274 -6.23 14.05 -15.16
CA ILE A 274 -7.51 14.31 -15.84
C ILE A 274 -7.77 15.82 -15.91
N GLY A 275 -7.56 16.54 -14.80
CA GLY A 275 -7.87 17.97 -14.70
C GLY A 275 -9.32 18.25 -15.06
N GLU A 276 -9.56 19.13 -16.03
CA GLU A 276 -10.89 19.50 -16.51
C GLU A 276 -11.34 18.74 -17.76
N ARG A 277 -10.55 17.73 -18.22
CA ARG A 277 -10.81 17.03 -19.49
C ARG A 277 -12.13 16.29 -19.50
N PHE A 278 -12.51 15.71 -18.38
CA PHE A 278 -13.81 15.04 -18.15
C PHE A 278 -14.08 14.91 -16.66
N LYS A 279 -15.33 14.65 -16.31
CA LYS A 279 -15.72 14.32 -14.93
C LYS A 279 -15.60 12.81 -14.71
N PHE A 280 -15.08 12.42 -13.55
CA PHE A 280 -15.04 11.02 -13.15
C PHE A 280 -15.53 10.82 -11.72
N GLN A 281 -15.96 9.61 -11.42
CA GLN A 281 -16.38 9.19 -10.09
C GLN A 281 -15.83 7.80 -9.79
N THR A 282 -15.53 7.54 -8.50
CA THR A 282 -15.22 6.20 -8.02
C THR A 282 -16.48 5.50 -7.54
N PHE A 283 -16.52 4.18 -7.74
CA PHE A 283 -17.61 3.30 -7.31
C PHE A 283 -17.06 2.13 -6.50
N PRO A 284 -17.86 1.54 -5.59
CA PRO A 284 -17.44 0.39 -4.81
C PRO A 284 -17.03 -0.79 -5.69
N PHE A 285 -16.05 -1.54 -5.20
CA PHE A 285 -15.70 -2.82 -5.79
C PHE A 285 -16.86 -3.81 -5.58
N PRO A 286 -17.31 -4.53 -6.61
CA PRO A 286 -18.39 -5.49 -6.49
C PRO A 286 -18.09 -6.61 -5.50
N LEU A 287 -19.03 -6.88 -4.61
CA LEU A 287 -18.96 -7.93 -3.59
C LEU A 287 -20.09 -8.93 -3.82
N PRO A 288 -19.88 -9.97 -4.63
CA PRO A 288 -20.90 -10.96 -4.94
C PRO A 288 -21.34 -11.80 -3.74
N SER A 289 -20.46 -11.97 -2.74
CA SER A 289 -20.74 -12.74 -1.52
C SER A 289 -21.01 -11.83 -0.33
N ALA A 290 -21.96 -12.19 0.53
CA ALA A 290 -22.18 -11.56 1.84
C ALA A 290 -20.94 -11.70 2.76
N GLU A 291 -20.18 -12.78 2.60
CA GLU A 291 -18.92 -13.03 3.30
C GLU A 291 -17.74 -12.31 2.63
N GLY A 292 -17.99 -11.58 1.54
CA GLY A 292 -16.97 -10.91 0.74
C GLY A 292 -16.12 -9.93 1.57
N ARG A 293 -14.81 -9.98 1.33
CA ARG A 293 -13.82 -9.06 1.91
C ARG A 293 -12.93 -8.51 0.79
N LEU A 294 -12.15 -7.50 1.13
CA LEU A 294 -11.19 -6.89 0.21
C LEU A 294 -9.80 -6.91 0.84
N PRO A 295 -8.75 -7.29 0.11
CA PRO A 295 -7.40 -7.19 0.66
C PRO A 295 -7.01 -5.71 0.76
N ALA A 296 -6.47 -5.30 1.91
CA ALA A 296 -5.78 -4.02 2.02
C ALA A 296 -4.58 -4.02 1.08
N GLY A 297 -4.44 -3.01 0.24
CA GLY A 297 -3.23 -2.80 -0.57
C GLY A 297 -2.31 -1.77 0.08
N GLY A 298 -1.09 -1.64 -0.44
CA GLY A 298 -0.15 -0.62 0.01
C GLY A 298 1.03 -1.18 0.79
N ASN A 299 1.55 -0.38 1.74
CA ASN A 299 2.76 -0.72 2.47
C ASN A 299 2.68 -0.36 3.95
N LEU A 300 3.61 -0.94 4.68
CA LEU A 300 3.91 -0.59 6.07
C LEU A 300 5.40 -0.23 6.20
N VAL A 301 5.70 0.59 7.19
CA VAL A 301 7.07 0.91 7.54
C VAL A 301 7.59 -0.09 8.55
N VAL A 302 8.79 -0.64 8.28
CA VAL A 302 9.44 -1.71 9.04
C VAL A 302 10.82 -1.25 9.47
N MET A 303 11.17 -1.52 10.72
CA MET A 303 12.51 -1.31 11.26
C MET A 303 13.36 -2.56 11.04
N LEU A 304 14.56 -2.38 10.48
CA LEU A 304 15.57 -3.43 10.31
C LEU A 304 16.88 -3.10 11.04
N ALA A 305 17.02 -1.88 11.57
CA ALA A 305 18.21 -1.42 12.30
C ALA A 305 18.50 -2.33 13.49
N LYS A 306 19.77 -2.77 13.63
CA LYS A 306 20.22 -3.62 14.74
C LYS A 306 20.97 -2.83 15.82
N ASP A 307 21.61 -1.73 15.46
CA ASP A 307 22.27 -0.83 16.38
C ASP A 307 21.27 -0.06 17.25
N PRO A 308 21.41 -0.02 18.59
CA PRO A 308 20.44 0.64 19.47
C PRO A 308 20.23 2.14 19.20
N ALA A 309 21.28 2.88 18.86
CA ALA A 309 21.15 4.32 18.56
C ALA A 309 20.40 4.53 17.25
N LYS A 310 20.64 3.70 16.25
CA LYS A 310 19.89 3.69 15.00
C LYS A 310 18.44 3.24 15.20
N GLN A 311 18.17 2.28 16.11
CA GLN A 311 16.79 1.88 16.44
C GLN A 311 15.98 3.04 17.05
N GLU A 312 16.56 3.79 17.98
CA GLU A 312 15.91 4.97 18.57
C GLU A 312 15.65 6.06 17.50
N ALA A 313 16.61 6.31 16.63
CA ALA A 313 16.45 7.26 15.52
C ALA A 313 15.42 6.79 14.49
N ALA A 314 15.45 5.51 14.12
CA ALA A 314 14.49 4.88 13.22
C ALA A 314 13.06 4.92 13.79
N TRP A 315 12.91 4.66 15.11
CA TRP A 315 11.61 4.75 15.76
C TRP A 315 11.06 6.16 15.74
N LYS A 316 11.87 7.19 16.02
CA LYS A 316 11.44 8.60 15.91
C LYS A 316 10.93 8.91 14.49
N TYR A 317 11.66 8.45 13.46
CA TYR A 317 11.25 8.62 12.08
C TYR A 317 9.93 7.87 11.78
N ILE A 318 9.80 6.61 12.21
CA ILE A 318 8.60 5.80 12.02
C ILE A 318 7.39 6.49 12.68
N GLN A 319 7.53 6.96 13.94
CA GLN A 319 6.47 7.70 14.62
C GLN A 319 6.07 8.96 13.86
N PHE A 320 7.02 9.72 13.32
CA PHE A 320 6.73 10.93 12.56
C PHE A 320 6.01 10.59 11.25
N ALA A 321 6.53 9.63 10.49
CA ALA A 321 5.97 9.24 9.20
C ALA A 321 4.56 8.64 9.33
N THR A 322 4.29 7.85 10.38
CA THR A 322 2.99 7.23 10.66
C THR A 322 2.11 8.03 11.62
N GLY A 323 2.64 9.14 12.13
CA GLY A 323 1.94 10.10 12.96
C GLY A 323 1.01 11.02 12.15
N PRO A 324 0.29 11.92 12.84
CA PRO A 324 -0.71 12.75 12.18
C PRO A 324 -0.17 13.60 11.03
N VAL A 325 1.02 14.19 11.17
CA VAL A 325 1.65 15.03 10.14
C VAL A 325 2.05 14.18 8.92
N GLY A 326 2.81 13.11 9.12
CA GLY A 326 3.27 12.25 8.02
C GLY A 326 2.11 11.61 7.26
N GLN A 327 1.07 11.18 7.97
CA GLN A 327 -0.12 10.60 7.35
C GLN A 327 -0.97 11.63 6.60
N THR A 328 -1.00 12.87 7.06
CA THR A 328 -1.63 13.98 6.33
C THR A 328 -0.91 14.26 5.02
N ILE A 329 0.41 14.33 5.06
CA ILE A 329 1.24 14.52 3.86
C ILE A 329 1.02 13.37 2.86
N MET A 330 1.11 12.11 3.34
CA MET A 330 0.91 10.93 2.50
C MET A 330 -0.45 10.95 1.80
N ALA A 331 -1.53 11.19 2.53
CA ALA A 331 -2.89 11.20 1.99
C ALA A 331 -3.09 12.33 0.96
N LYS A 332 -2.57 13.54 1.23
CA LYS A 332 -2.72 14.70 0.33
C LYS A 332 -1.91 14.57 -0.97
N HIS A 333 -0.79 13.85 -0.95
CA HIS A 333 0.01 13.60 -2.15
C HIS A 333 -0.47 12.43 -3.01
N THR A 334 -1.25 11.53 -2.40
CA THR A 334 -1.63 10.25 -3.03
C THR A 334 -3.13 9.98 -2.87
N GLY A 335 -3.60 8.84 -3.32
CA GLY A 335 -4.96 8.34 -3.02
C GLY A 335 -4.98 7.30 -1.89
N TYR A 336 -3.89 7.14 -1.16
CA TYR A 336 -3.84 6.21 -0.04
C TYR A 336 -4.65 6.71 1.14
N LEU A 337 -5.27 5.77 1.85
CA LEU A 337 -5.94 6.02 3.12
C LEU A 337 -4.91 6.09 4.25
N PRO A 338 -5.04 7.03 5.18
CA PRO A 338 -4.19 7.12 6.36
C PRO A 338 -4.53 6.03 7.37
N SER A 339 -3.52 5.57 8.08
CA SER A 339 -3.67 4.63 9.20
C SER A 339 -3.78 5.34 10.57
N ASN A 340 -3.63 6.66 10.61
CA ASN A 340 -3.63 7.45 11.84
C ASN A 340 -4.98 8.12 12.07
N SER A 341 -5.67 7.75 13.15
CA SER A 341 -7.00 8.24 13.48
C SER A 341 -7.04 9.71 13.89
N ILE A 342 -5.92 10.24 14.42
CA ILE A 342 -5.82 11.67 14.79
C ILE A 342 -5.84 12.51 13.51
N ALA A 343 -5.04 12.13 12.49
CA ALA A 343 -5.04 12.83 11.21
C ALA A 343 -6.43 12.90 10.57
N ILE A 344 -7.19 11.79 10.62
CA ILE A 344 -8.53 11.68 10.04
C ILE A 344 -9.54 12.57 10.77
N LYS A 345 -9.45 12.64 12.13
CA LYS A 345 -10.41 13.33 12.97
C LYS A 345 -10.14 14.84 13.07
N THR A 346 -8.91 15.28 12.79
CA THR A 346 -8.51 16.70 12.89
C THR A 346 -8.92 17.45 11.62
N PRO A 347 -9.82 18.44 11.70
CA PRO A 347 -10.34 19.17 10.53
C PRO A 347 -9.23 19.74 9.64
N GLU A 348 -8.25 20.44 10.22
CA GLU A 348 -7.15 21.13 9.51
C GLU A 348 -6.18 20.14 8.83
N MET A 349 -6.17 18.87 9.25
CA MET A 349 -5.36 17.81 8.66
C MET A 349 -6.12 17.15 7.49
N LEU A 350 -6.92 16.13 7.78
CA LEU A 350 -7.64 15.35 6.79
C LEU A 350 -9.17 15.38 6.93
N GLY A 351 -9.70 15.91 8.05
CA GLY A 351 -11.14 15.94 8.27
C GLY A 351 -11.89 16.71 7.18
N ASP A 352 -11.47 17.93 6.89
CA ASP A 352 -12.10 18.75 5.83
C ASP A 352 -11.65 18.32 4.44
N PHE A 353 -10.40 17.87 4.28
CA PHE A 353 -9.91 17.32 3.03
C PHE A 353 -10.82 16.23 2.44
N TYR A 354 -11.29 15.29 3.26
CA TYR A 354 -12.17 14.21 2.81
C TYR A 354 -13.63 14.65 2.60
N LYS A 355 -14.10 15.65 3.34
CA LYS A 355 -15.46 16.21 3.11
C LYS A 355 -15.60 16.84 1.73
N GLU A 356 -14.55 17.48 1.26
CA GLU A 356 -14.51 18.18 -0.03
C GLU A 356 -14.23 17.25 -1.23
N ARG A 357 -13.91 15.98 -0.98
CA ARG A 357 -13.48 15.02 -2.01
C ARG A 357 -14.33 13.77 -2.04
N PRO A 358 -15.50 13.80 -2.73
CA PRO A 358 -16.48 12.69 -2.71
C PRO A 358 -15.90 11.37 -3.26
N ASN A 359 -14.92 11.42 -4.15
CA ASN A 359 -14.27 10.21 -4.70
C ASN A 359 -13.50 9.39 -3.64
N TYR A 360 -13.12 9.97 -2.50
CA TYR A 360 -12.51 9.22 -1.40
C TYR A 360 -13.52 8.47 -0.54
N GLN A 361 -14.79 8.87 -0.56
CA GLN A 361 -15.83 8.29 0.31
C GLN A 361 -16.02 6.79 0.07
N VAL A 362 -15.86 6.35 -1.18
CA VAL A 362 -15.92 4.92 -1.53
C VAL A 362 -14.85 4.13 -0.78
N SER A 363 -13.60 4.60 -0.83
CA SER A 363 -12.47 3.95 -0.16
C SER A 363 -12.65 3.93 1.34
N ILE A 364 -13.11 5.04 1.94
CA ILE A 364 -13.38 5.15 3.38
C ILE A 364 -14.48 4.16 3.79
N ALA A 365 -15.57 4.07 3.04
CA ALA A 365 -16.66 3.14 3.32
C ALA A 365 -16.22 1.67 3.24
N GLN A 366 -15.23 1.35 2.40
CA GLN A 366 -14.69 0.00 2.24
C GLN A 366 -13.69 -0.42 3.33
N VAL A 367 -13.19 0.49 4.18
CA VAL A 367 -12.22 0.17 5.25
C VAL A 367 -12.71 -0.98 6.15
N ARG A 368 -14.00 -1.00 6.49
CA ARG A 368 -14.61 -2.08 7.30
C ARG A 368 -14.57 -3.47 6.64
N LEU A 369 -14.37 -3.53 5.33
CA LEU A 369 -14.30 -4.76 4.54
C LEU A 369 -12.87 -5.27 4.38
N LEU A 370 -11.87 -4.48 4.81
CA LEU A 370 -10.48 -4.80 4.60
C LEU A 370 -10.05 -6.01 5.43
N THR A 371 -9.28 -6.86 4.79
CA THR A 371 -8.51 -7.94 5.38
C THR A 371 -7.03 -7.78 5.00
N GLY A 372 -6.15 -8.61 5.52
CA GLY A 372 -4.74 -8.62 5.13
C GLY A 372 -4.56 -8.94 3.64
N TRP A 373 -3.54 -8.37 3.04
CA TRP A 373 -3.04 -8.82 1.74
C TRP A 373 -2.31 -10.15 1.95
N TYR A 374 -2.85 -11.21 1.39
CA TYR A 374 -2.35 -12.55 1.68
C TYR A 374 -0.90 -12.74 1.21
N ALA A 375 -0.08 -13.26 2.10
CA ALA A 375 1.32 -13.61 1.87
C ALA A 375 1.48 -15.14 1.91
N PHE A 376 1.93 -15.73 0.80
CA PHE A 376 2.22 -17.17 0.78
C PHE A 376 3.36 -17.53 1.72
N PRO A 377 3.25 -18.66 2.46
CA PRO A 377 4.32 -19.13 3.34
C PRO A 377 5.52 -19.66 2.54
N GLY A 378 6.61 -19.92 3.26
CA GLY A 378 7.81 -20.55 2.70
C GLY A 378 8.86 -19.58 2.18
N SER A 379 9.83 -20.11 1.43
CA SER A 379 11.02 -19.36 0.99
C SER A 379 10.85 -18.65 -0.35
N SER A 380 9.76 -18.90 -1.07
CA SER A 380 9.59 -18.50 -2.49
C SER A 380 8.36 -17.61 -2.78
N PRO A 381 7.93 -16.70 -1.88
CA PRO A 381 6.69 -15.95 -2.07
C PRO A 381 6.69 -15.10 -3.34
N VAL A 382 7.80 -14.48 -3.71
CA VAL A 382 7.91 -13.69 -4.95
C VAL A 382 7.75 -14.55 -6.19
N LYS A 383 8.36 -15.75 -6.19
CA LYS A 383 8.23 -16.68 -7.30
C LYS A 383 6.80 -17.20 -7.46
N ILE A 384 6.08 -17.40 -6.35
CA ILE A 384 4.65 -17.75 -6.38
C ILE A 384 3.83 -16.63 -7.03
N ILE A 385 4.08 -15.38 -6.64
CA ILE A 385 3.43 -14.19 -7.23
C ILE A 385 3.64 -14.14 -8.74
N ASP A 386 4.88 -14.33 -9.21
CA ASP A 386 5.23 -14.33 -10.64
C ASP A 386 4.58 -15.49 -11.40
N THR A 387 4.53 -16.67 -10.78
CA THR A 387 3.88 -17.85 -11.35
C THR A 387 2.37 -17.61 -11.54
N ILE A 388 1.67 -17.12 -10.50
CA ILE A 388 0.26 -16.78 -10.61
C ILE A 388 0.05 -15.74 -11.70
N ARG A 389 0.86 -14.65 -11.73
CA ARG A 389 0.76 -13.60 -12.76
C ARG A 389 0.85 -14.16 -14.18
N GLY A 390 1.77 -15.08 -14.45
CA GLY A 390 1.89 -15.73 -15.76
C GLY A 390 0.65 -16.54 -16.17
N HIS A 391 0.01 -17.21 -15.21
CA HIS A 391 -1.26 -17.89 -15.44
C HIS A 391 -2.42 -16.92 -15.69
N LEU A 392 -2.51 -15.82 -14.92
CA LEU A 392 -3.52 -14.77 -15.14
C LEU A 392 -3.35 -14.13 -16.52
N GLU A 393 -2.12 -13.87 -16.95
CA GLU A 393 -1.84 -13.34 -18.30
C GLU A 393 -2.35 -14.28 -19.39
N SER A 394 -2.22 -15.58 -19.22
CA SER A 394 -2.73 -16.56 -20.19
C SER A 394 -4.24 -16.49 -20.36
N VAL A 395 -4.96 -16.19 -19.26
CA VAL A 395 -6.43 -16.01 -19.30
C VAL A 395 -6.78 -14.65 -19.91
N VAL A 396 -6.14 -13.58 -19.47
CA VAL A 396 -6.42 -12.21 -19.95
C VAL A 396 -6.11 -12.05 -21.44
N THR A 397 -5.12 -12.77 -21.95
CA THR A 397 -4.76 -12.76 -23.38
C THR A 397 -5.56 -13.77 -24.21
N GLY A 398 -6.47 -14.50 -23.61
CA GLY A 398 -7.29 -15.53 -24.31
C GLY A 398 -6.52 -16.76 -24.76
N LYS A 399 -5.26 -16.96 -24.28
CA LYS A 399 -4.45 -18.13 -24.59
C LYS A 399 -4.95 -19.42 -23.90
N ALA A 400 -5.63 -19.26 -22.77
CA ALA A 400 -6.24 -20.36 -22.03
C ALA A 400 -7.54 -19.91 -21.35
N THR A 401 -8.46 -20.84 -21.12
CA THR A 401 -9.67 -20.60 -20.34
C THR A 401 -9.37 -20.68 -18.84
N ALA A 402 -10.27 -20.17 -18.00
CA ALA A 402 -10.21 -20.32 -16.55
C ALA A 402 -10.13 -21.81 -16.14
N ALA A 403 -10.97 -22.66 -16.74
CA ALA A 403 -11.01 -24.08 -16.47
C ALA A 403 -9.71 -24.82 -16.83
N GLN A 404 -9.03 -24.43 -17.91
CA GLN A 404 -7.73 -24.96 -18.29
C GLN A 404 -6.58 -24.44 -17.42
N THR A 405 -6.68 -23.22 -16.94
CA THR A 405 -5.62 -22.53 -16.22
C THR A 405 -5.56 -22.92 -14.74
N MET A 406 -6.71 -23.01 -14.06
CA MET A 406 -6.76 -23.22 -12.61
C MET A 406 -5.98 -24.47 -12.16
N PRO A 407 -6.16 -25.69 -12.75
CA PRO A 407 -5.41 -26.88 -12.32
C PRO A 407 -3.90 -26.73 -12.47
N ARG A 408 -3.45 -26.06 -13.54
CA ARG A 408 -2.02 -25.81 -13.80
C ARG A 408 -1.44 -24.83 -12.81
N MET A 409 -2.13 -23.70 -12.57
CA MET A 409 -1.73 -22.69 -11.61
C MET A 409 -1.59 -23.28 -10.20
N VAL A 410 -2.56 -24.09 -9.77
CA VAL A 410 -2.52 -24.81 -8.49
C VAL A 410 -1.32 -25.73 -8.39
N SER A 411 -1.10 -26.56 -9.42
CA SER A 411 0.05 -27.49 -9.47
C SER A 411 1.39 -26.74 -9.33
N ASP A 412 1.57 -25.67 -10.10
CA ASP A 412 2.83 -24.93 -10.13
C ASP A 412 3.07 -24.19 -8.82
N VAL A 413 2.03 -23.57 -8.24
CA VAL A 413 2.14 -22.91 -6.94
C VAL A 413 2.39 -23.91 -5.81
N GLN A 414 1.71 -25.05 -5.82
CA GLN A 414 1.91 -26.09 -4.80
C GLN A 414 3.35 -26.64 -4.78
N GLN A 415 4.03 -26.70 -5.92
CA GLN A 415 5.46 -27.10 -6.00
C GLN A 415 6.38 -26.07 -5.34
N LEU A 416 6.02 -24.78 -5.35
CA LEU A 416 6.79 -23.69 -4.75
C LEU A 416 6.56 -23.51 -3.26
N LEU A 417 5.51 -24.11 -2.71
CA LEU A 417 5.20 -24.13 -1.27
C LEU A 417 5.99 -25.22 -0.51
N ARG A 418 6.62 -26.15 -1.23
CA ARG A 418 7.48 -27.22 -0.67
C ARG A 418 8.89 -26.66 -0.47
#